data_6e8d5866d4023a00a9baaa4602ba242f
#
_entry.id   6e8d5866d4023a00a9baaa4602ba242f
#
_cell.length_a   1.000
_cell.length_b   1.000
_cell.length_c   1.000
_cell.angle_alpha   90.00
_cell.angle_beta   90.00
_cell.angle_gamma   90.00
#
_symmetry.space_group_name_H-M   'P 1'
#
loop_
_entity.id
_entity.type
_entity.pdbx_description
1 polymer ?
#
loop_
_entity_poly.entity_id
_entity_poly.type
_entity_poly.pdbx_seq_one_letter_code
_entity_poly.pdbx_strand_id
1 'polypeptide(L)'
;VFTPAGISAALYYAIHSTFAAAALFLLIDVIRSRRGAAEVSFVDAPPLAGGALVAGMFFVAAIAMTGLPPLSGFLGKLLILDAARSADLMWWVWGVILVGSLIAVVGFSRAGSQIFWKAHQSAPEPAEGDEAPVEAEGQGVLPMVAIGGLLALLVALTVAAGPMTRVLNATAAQLFNPERYLAVVLTTPGKEITDHHAEDDHGDAEGSADATEDHGAEDAAAPEKDH
;
A
#
# COMPACT_ATOMS: atom_id res chain seq x y z
N VAL A 1 -0.24 -15.19 -14.93
CA VAL A 1 0.99 -15.43 -15.70
C VAL A 1 2.14 -15.63 -14.71
N PHE A 2 2.41 -16.89 -14.35
CA PHE A 2 3.46 -17.22 -13.37
C PHE A 2 4.75 -17.54 -14.12
N THR A 3 5.42 -16.48 -14.58
CA THR A 3 6.71 -16.56 -15.29
C THR A 3 7.68 -15.54 -14.68
N PRO A 4 9.00 -15.69 -14.86
CA PRO A 4 9.97 -14.69 -14.38
C PRO A 4 9.64 -13.26 -14.88
N ALA A 5 9.27 -13.13 -16.15
CA ALA A 5 8.86 -11.85 -16.72
C ALA A 5 7.58 -11.32 -16.08
N GLY A 6 6.58 -12.19 -15.83
CA GLY A 6 5.34 -11.83 -15.16
C GLY A 6 5.55 -11.35 -13.73
N ILE A 7 6.41 -12.03 -12.96
CA ILE A 7 6.76 -11.62 -11.59
C ILE A 7 7.50 -10.27 -11.60
N SER A 8 8.48 -10.09 -12.49
CA SER A 8 9.18 -8.81 -12.62
C SER A 8 8.23 -7.66 -12.94
N ALA A 9 7.32 -7.85 -13.89
CA ALA A 9 6.29 -6.88 -14.25
C ALA A 9 5.34 -6.57 -13.08
N ALA A 10 4.92 -7.60 -12.33
CA ALA A 10 4.06 -7.46 -11.16
C ALA A 10 4.75 -6.66 -10.04
N LEU A 11 6.03 -6.94 -9.77
CA LEU A 11 6.81 -6.20 -8.77
C LEU A 11 6.97 -4.72 -9.17
N TYR A 12 7.27 -4.44 -10.45
CA TYR A 12 7.35 -3.07 -10.93
C TYR A 12 6.01 -2.33 -10.73
N TYR A 13 4.91 -2.97 -11.10
CA TYR A 13 3.57 -2.40 -10.94
C TYR A 13 3.18 -2.26 -9.46
N ALA A 14 3.58 -3.17 -8.60
CA ALA A 14 3.34 -3.09 -7.15
C ALA A 14 4.03 -1.85 -6.54
N ILE A 15 5.29 -1.58 -6.88
CA ILE A 15 6.01 -0.37 -6.44
C ILE A 15 5.28 0.88 -6.93
N HIS A 16 4.93 0.92 -8.22
CA HIS A 16 4.17 2.03 -8.80
C HIS A 16 2.84 2.25 -8.08
N SER A 17 2.03 1.21 -7.93
CA SER A 17 0.68 1.32 -7.35
C SER A 17 0.71 1.76 -5.88
N THR A 18 1.73 1.35 -5.13
CA THR A 18 1.93 1.77 -3.74
C THR A 18 2.15 3.28 -3.63
N PHE A 19 3.06 3.84 -4.43
CA PHE A 19 3.32 5.28 -4.42
C PHE A 19 2.13 6.08 -4.94
N ALA A 20 1.48 5.61 -6.00
CA ALA A 20 0.32 6.29 -6.58
C ALA A 20 -0.89 6.27 -5.63
N ALA A 21 -1.16 5.15 -4.97
CA ALA A 21 -2.21 5.04 -3.96
C ALA A 21 -1.93 5.94 -2.76
N ALA A 22 -0.70 5.94 -2.23
CA ALA A 22 -0.30 6.81 -1.13
C ALA A 22 -0.50 8.30 -1.48
N ALA A 23 -0.09 8.72 -2.69
CA ALA A 23 -0.30 10.09 -3.16
C ALA A 23 -1.78 10.46 -3.23
N LEU A 24 -2.64 9.54 -3.72
CA LEU A 24 -4.09 9.77 -3.79
C LEU A 24 -4.74 9.85 -2.42
N PHE A 25 -4.36 8.98 -1.48
CA PHE A 25 -4.88 9.05 -0.11
C PHE A 25 -4.55 10.37 0.57
N LEU A 26 -3.31 10.84 0.45
CA LEU A 26 -2.94 12.15 0.97
C LEU A 26 -3.67 13.30 0.27
N LEU A 27 -3.88 13.20 -1.05
CA LEU A 27 -4.66 14.19 -1.80
C LEU A 27 -6.11 14.24 -1.36
N ILE A 28 -6.74 13.09 -1.11
CA ILE A 28 -8.11 13.02 -0.60
C ILE A 28 -8.22 13.70 0.77
N ASP A 29 -7.25 13.49 1.64
CA ASP A 29 -7.21 14.13 2.96
C ASP A 29 -7.10 15.66 2.84
N VAL A 30 -6.23 16.15 1.96
CA VAL A 30 -6.09 17.58 1.66
C VAL A 30 -7.36 18.17 1.05
N ILE A 31 -8.00 17.46 0.12
CA ILE A 31 -9.27 17.89 -0.48
C ILE A 31 -10.36 17.95 0.58
N ARG A 32 -10.45 16.92 1.41
CA ARG A 32 -11.42 16.82 2.51
C ARG A 32 -11.29 18.00 3.48
N SER A 33 -10.09 18.26 3.96
CA SER A 33 -9.84 19.36 4.92
C SER A 33 -10.14 20.75 4.35
N ARG A 34 -9.99 20.94 3.04
CA ARG A 34 -10.25 22.23 2.38
C ARG A 34 -11.69 22.43 1.89
N ARG A 35 -12.50 21.37 1.85
CA ARG A 35 -13.92 21.43 1.43
C ARG A 35 -14.88 21.58 2.60
N GLY A 36 -14.40 21.56 3.85
CA GLY A 36 -15.23 21.74 5.05
C GLY A 36 -16.39 20.74 5.09
N ALA A 37 -17.63 21.20 5.24
CA ALA A 37 -18.82 20.36 5.35
C ALA A 37 -19.11 19.47 4.13
N ALA A 38 -18.58 19.81 2.95
CA ALA A 38 -18.75 18.98 1.75
C ALA A 38 -17.81 17.76 1.73
N GLU A 39 -16.75 17.79 2.52
CA GLU A 39 -15.73 16.72 2.65
C GLU A 39 -15.34 16.09 1.30
N VAL A 40 -15.54 14.78 1.14
CA VAL A 40 -15.30 14.03 -0.09
C VAL A 40 -16.55 13.79 -0.93
N SER A 41 -17.70 14.34 -0.53
CA SER A 41 -18.95 14.17 -1.26
C SER A 41 -18.90 14.85 -2.63
N PHE A 42 -19.54 14.23 -3.63
CA PHE A 42 -19.69 14.80 -4.97
C PHE A 42 -20.86 15.78 -5.03
N VAL A 43 -20.80 16.81 -4.18
CA VAL A 43 -21.79 17.89 -4.12
C VAL A 43 -21.13 19.21 -4.54
N ASP A 44 -21.96 20.16 -4.95
CA ASP A 44 -21.49 21.51 -5.25
C ASP A 44 -20.95 22.16 -3.97
N ALA A 45 -19.73 22.64 -4.02
CA ALA A 45 -19.02 23.23 -2.89
C ALA A 45 -18.20 24.43 -3.38
N PRO A 46 -17.84 25.37 -2.48
CA PRO A 46 -16.99 26.49 -2.84
C PRO A 46 -15.65 26.05 -3.45
N PRO A 47 -15.01 26.90 -4.27
CA PRO A 47 -13.69 26.63 -4.81
C PRO A 47 -12.67 26.37 -3.70
N LEU A 48 -11.78 25.38 -3.92
CA LEU A 48 -10.74 25.07 -2.93
C LEU A 48 -9.70 26.21 -2.86
N ALA A 49 -9.32 26.60 -1.65
CA ALA A 49 -8.16 27.47 -1.43
C ALA A 49 -6.90 26.78 -1.99
N GLY A 50 -6.16 27.46 -2.88
CA GLY A 50 -5.02 26.86 -3.60
C GLY A 50 -5.41 25.71 -4.55
N GLY A 51 -6.65 25.70 -5.04
CA GLY A 51 -7.25 24.63 -5.82
C GLY A 51 -6.48 24.24 -7.08
N ALA A 52 -5.83 25.19 -7.74
CA ALA A 52 -5.06 24.93 -8.96
C ALA A 52 -3.89 23.94 -8.71
N LEU A 53 -3.14 24.11 -7.62
CA LEU A 53 -2.05 23.20 -7.26
C LEU A 53 -2.56 21.80 -6.90
N VAL A 54 -3.61 21.74 -6.07
CA VAL A 54 -4.22 20.47 -5.67
C VAL A 54 -4.83 19.77 -6.88
N ALA A 55 -5.50 20.48 -7.77
CA ALA A 55 -6.02 19.97 -9.03
C ALA A 55 -4.90 19.41 -9.92
N GLY A 56 -3.80 20.15 -10.07
CA GLY A 56 -2.64 19.69 -10.81
C GLY A 56 -2.06 18.39 -10.26
N MET A 57 -1.85 18.31 -8.93
CA MET A 57 -1.39 17.09 -8.27
C MET A 57 -2.38 15.93 -8.45
N PHE A 58 -3.69 16.19 -8.33
CA PHE A 58 -4.73 15.20 -8.57
C PHE A 58 -4.69 14.65 -9.99
N PHE A 59 -4.56 15.50 -11.00
CA PHE A 59 -4.50 15.04 -12.38
C PHE A 59 -3.23 14.24 -12.68
N VAL A 60 -2.08 14.62 -12.12
CA VAL A 60 -0.84 13.83 -12.25
C VAL A 60 -1.02 12.45 -11.59
N ALA A 61 -1.59 12.39 -10.40
CA ALA A 61 -1.88 11.13 -9.71
C ALA A 61 -2.90 10.28 -10.49
N ALA A 62 -3.94 10.90 -11.04
CA ALA A 62 -4.94 10.24 -11.87
C ALA A 62 -4.34 9.67 -13.16
N ILE A 63 -3.46 10.40 -13.86
CA ILE A 63 -2.72 9.91 -15.02
C ILE A 63 -1.86 8.71 -14.64
N ALA A 64 -1.17 8.77 -13.50
CA ALA A 64 -0.37 7.65 -13.00
C ALA A 64 -1.22 6.40 -12.76
N MET A 65 -2.34 6.51 -12.03
CA MET A 65 -3.22 5.40 -11.67
C MET A 65 -3.94 4.80 -12.88
N THR A 66 -4.41 5.63 -13.79
CA THR A 66 -5.07 5.16 -15.02
C THR A 66 -4.10 4.45 -15.95
N GLY A 67 -2.79 4.71 -15.80
CA GLY A 67 -1.75 4.15 -16.66
C GLY A 67 -1.69 4.81 -18.02
N LEU A 68 -1.88 6.13 -18.06
CA LEU A 68 -1.66 6.92 -19.26
C LEU A 68 -0.17 7.33 -19.36
N PRO A 69 0.38 7.45 -20.59
CA PRO A 69 1.70 8.01 -20.78
C PRO A 69 1.77 9.45 -20.23
N PRO A 70 2.90 9.91 -19.72
CA PRO A 70 4.24 9.30 -19.75
C PRO A 70 4.67 8.63 -18.43
N LEU A 71 3.75 8.33 -17.49
CA LEU A 71 4.09 7.90 -16.15
C LEU A 71 4.30 6.37 -16.01
N SER A 72 4.92 5.96 -14.90
CA SER A 72 5.30 4.57 -14.60
C SER A 72 4.12 3.58 -14.60
N GLY A 73 2.88 4.05 -14.37
CA GLY A 73 1.68 3.21 -14.48
C GLY A 73 1.45 2.65 -15.87
N PHE A 74 1.71 3.43 -16.90
CA PHE A 74 1.68 2.98 -18.29
C PHE A 74 2.72 1.89 -18.54
N LEU A 75 3.98 2.13 -18.13
CA LEU A 75 5.06 1.16 -18.30
C LEU A 75 4.78 -0.14 -17.57
N GLY A 76 4.30 -0.06 -16.32
CA GLY A 76 3.97 -1.25 -15.53
C GLY A 76 2.87 -2.10 -16.19
N LYS A 77 1.79 -1.48 -16.67
CA LYS A 77 0.73 -2.18 -17.40
C LYS A 77 1.26 -2.77 -18.72
N LEU A 78 2.09 -2.04 -19.45
CA LEU A 78 2.69 -2.52 -20.69
C LEU A 78 3.57 -3.76 -20.44
N LEU A 79 4.38 -3.76 -19.38
CA LEU A 79 5.20 -4.91 -18.99
C LEU A 79 4.34 -6.14 -18.65
N ILE A 80 3.21 -5.95 -17.95
CA ILE A 80 2.28 -7.05 -17.64
C ILE A 80 1.61 -7.59 -18.91
N LEU A 81 1.17 -6.70 -19.81
CA LEU A 81 0.58 -7.09 -21.09
C LEU A 81 1.58 -7.86 -21.96
N ASP A 82 2.85 -7.41 -21.98
CA ASP A 82 3.91 -8.10 -22.72
C ASP A 82 4.22 -9.48 -22.13
N ALA A 83 4.34 -9.58 -20.81
CA ALA A 83 4.55 -10.86 -20.12
C ALA A 83 3.39 -11.85 -20.30
N ALA A 84 2.17 -11.35 -20.55
CA ALA A 84 0.99 -12.16 -20.77
C ALA A 84 0.85 -12.69 -22.22
N ARG A 85 1.68 -12.26 -23.17
CA ARG A 85 1.58 -12.63 -24.58
C ARG A 85 1.65 -14.12 -24.84
N SER A 86 2.42 -14.84 -24.04
CA SER A 86 2.61 -16.29 -24.17
C SER A 86 1.63 -17.11 -23.30
N ALA A 87 0.70 -16.47 -22.62
CA ALA A 87 -0.25 -17.15 -21.76
C ALA A 87 -1.53 -17.56 -22.54
N ASP A 88 -2.07 -18.73 -22.23
CA ASP A 88 -3.32 -19.22 -22.83
C ASP A 88 -4.51 -18.27 -22.59
N LEU A 89 -4.48 -17.55 -21.46
CA LEU A 89 -5.50 -16.58 -21.07
C LEU A 89 -5.13 -15.13 -21.47
N MET A 90 -4.25 -14.92 -22.45
CA MET A 90 -3.77 -13.61 -22.88
C MET A 90 -4.91 -12.61 -23.08
N TRP A 91 -5.94 -12.98 -23.82
CA TRP A 91 -7.07 -12.09 -24.15
C TRP A 91 -7.87 -11.67 -22.92
N TRP A 92 -8.00 -12.56 -21.92
CA TRP A 92 -8.66 -12.23 -20.67
C TRP A 92 -7.83 -11.26 -19.84
N VAL A 93 -6.51 -11.48 -19.73
CA VAL A 93 -5.60 -10.57 -19.01
C VAL A 93 -5.62 -9.19 -19.66
N TRP A 94 -5.50 -9.13 -20.96
CA TRP A 94 -5.55 -7.88 -21.71
C TRP A 94 -6.90 -7.18 -21.56
N GLY A 95 -7.99 -7.91 -21.72
CA GLY A 95 -9.35 -7.39 -21.57
C GLY A 95 -9.57 -6.74 -20.19
N VAL A 96 -9.23 -7.44 -19.13
CA VAL A 96 -9.39 -6.93 -17.75
C VAL A 96 -8.55 -5.67 -17.51
N ILE A 97 -7.29 -5.65 -17.94
CA ILE A 97 -6.41 -4.50 -17.74
C ILE A 97 -6.88 -3.29 -18.55
N LEU A 98 -7.24 -3.47 -19.80
CA LEU A 98 -7.66 -2.37 -20.68
C LEU A 98 -9.04 -1.81 -20.28
N VAL A 99 -10.01 -2.68 -20.00
CA VAL A 99 -11.34 -2.27 -19.54
C VAL A 99 -11.24 -1.60 -18.15
N GLY A 100 -10.50 -2.18 -17.22
CA GLY A 100 -10.27 -1.58 -15.92
C GLY A 100 -9.59 -0.21 -16.01
N SER A 101 -8.62 -0.03 -16.91
CA SER A 101 -7.99 1.25 -17.18
C SER A 101 -8.97 2.27 -17.75
N LEU A 102 -9.85 1.86 -18.68
CA LEU A 102 -10.87 2.73 -19.24
C LEU A 102 -11.88 3.20 -18.16
N ILE A 103 -12.34 2.28 -17.32
CA ILE A 103 -13.23 2.61 -16.19
C ILE A 103 -12.54 3.60 -15.25
N ALA A 104 -11.27 3.40 -14.95
CA ALA A 104 -10.49 4.30 -14.11
C ALA A 104 -10.36 5.70 -14.73
N VAL A 105 -10.10 5.82 -16.04
CA VAL A 105 -10.05 7.10 -16.75
C VAL A 105 -11.37 7.84 -16.59
N VAL A 106 -12.50 7.16 -16.86
CA VAL A 106 -13.83 7.77 -16.72
C VAL A 106 -14.09 8.19 -15.27
N GLY A 107 -13.76 7.33 -14.30
CA GLY A 107 -13.93 7.61 -12.87
C GLY A 107 -13.16 8.84 -12.43
N PHE A 108 -11.86 8.92 -12.71
CA PHE A 108 -11.02 10.06 -12.33
C PHE A 108 -11.40 11.34 -13.08
N SER A 109 -11.79 11.24 -14.34
CA SER A 109 -12.26 12.42 -15.11
C SER A 109 -13.55 12.98 -14.51
N ARG A 110 -14.49 12.13 -14.13
CA ARG A 110 -15.72 12.57 -13.44
C ARG A 110 -15.43 13.17 -12.08
N ALA A 111 -14.59 12.52 -11.28
CA ALA A 111 -14.20 13.01 -9.96
C ALA A 111 -13.51 14.37 -10.06
N GLY A 112 -12.53 14.52 -10.94
CA GLY A 112 -11.84 15.79 -11.16
C GLY A 112 -12.75 16.90 -11.63
N SER A 113 -13.66 16.60 -12.58
CA SER A 113 -14.65 17.56 -13.06
C SER A 113 -15.58 18.02 -11.93
N GLN A 114 -16.06 17.10 -11.10
CA GLN A 114 -16.99 17.42 -10.01
C GLN A 114 -16.29 18.24 -8.91
N ILE A 115 -15.07 17.84 -8.52
CA ILE A 115 -14.36 18.45 -7.39
C ILE A 115 -13.80 19.82 -7.75
N PHE A 116 -13.25 19.97 -8.96
CA PHE A 116 -12.51 21.19 -9.31
C PHE A 116 -13.24 22.10 -10.28
N TRP A 117 -13.94 21.56 -11.28
CA TRP A 117 -14.57 22.37 -12.34
C TRP A 117 -15.94 22.89 -11.94
N LYS A 118 -16.84 22.01 -11.47
CA LYS A 118 -18.19 22.42 -11.08
C LYS A 118 -18.20 23.31 -9.85
N ALA A 119 -17.25 23.15 -8.94
CA ALA A 119 -17.09 24.02 -7.79
C ALA A 119 -16.91 25.50 -8.20
N HIS A 120 -16.26 25.78 -9.33
CA HIS A 120 -16.09 27.15 -9.85
C HIS A 120 -17.37 27.71 -10.47
N GLN A 121 -18.24 26.87 -11.02
CA GLN A 121 -19.48 27.30 -11.65
C GLN A 121 -20.59 27.59 -10.64
N SER A 122 -20.51 27.00 -9.46
CA SER A 122 -21.51 27.14 -8.37
C SER A 122 -21.11 28.21 -7.35
N ALA A 123 -19.97 28.87 -7.50
CA ALA A 123 -19.58 29.96 -6.62
C ALA A 123 -20.54 31.15 -6.84
N PRO A 124 -21.24 31.64 -5.81
CA PRO A 124 -21.97 32.89 -5.90
C PRO A 124 -20.99 34.01 -6.24
N GLU A 125 -21.37 34.95 -7.10
CA GLU A 125 -20.60 36.20 -7.22
C GLU A 125 -20.48 36.82 -5.82
N PRO A 126 -19.27 37.24 -5.39
CA PRO A 126 -19.11 37.86 -4.09
C PRO A 126 -20.03 39.06 -4.01
N ALA A 127 -21.01 39.02 -3.10
CA ALA A 127 -21.79 40.21 -2.80
C ALA A 127 -20.84 41.28 -2.23
N GLU A 128 -20.96 42.50 -2.67
CA GLU A 128 -20.19 43.63 -2.13
C GLU A 128 -20.48 43.70 -0.60
N GLY A 129 -19.52 43.19 0.21
CA GLY A 129 -19.64 43.21 1.67
C GLY A 129 -19.41 41.85 2.35
N ASP A 130 -19.31 40.75 1.62
CA ASP A 130 -18.95 39.46 2.22
C ASP A 130 -17.48 39.48 2.63
N GLU A 131 -17.24 39.26 3.93
CA GLU A 131 -15.91 39.00 4.47
C GLU A 131 -15.25 37.87 3.67
N ALA A 132 -13.98 38.08 3.30
CA ALA A 132 -13.18 37.09 2.59
C ALA A 132 -13.38 35.70 3.22
N PRO A 133 -13.49 34.62 2.40
CA PRO A 133 -13.70 33.29 2.92
C PRO A 133 -12.68 33.03 4.04
N VAL A 134 -13.18 32.68 5.22
CA VAL A 134 -12.34 32.29 6.36
C VAL A 134 -11.30 31.31 5.80
N GLU A 135 -10.05 31.73 5.78
CA GLU A 135 -8.95 30.87 5.38
C GLU A 135 -9.09 29.62 6.26
N ALA A 136 -9.52 28.52 5.64
CA ALA A 136 -9.49 27.22 6.30
C ALA A 136 -8.08 27.07 6.85
N GLU A 137 -7.96 27.00 8.18
CA GLU A 137 -6.66 26.93 8.89
C GLU A 137 -5.79 25.94 8.15
N GLY A 138 -4.75 26.47 7.52
CA GLY A 138 -3.99 25.78 6.50
C GLY A 138 -3.37 24.51 7.08
N GLN A 139 -3.76 23.37 6.55
CA GLN A 139 -2.88 22.21 6.66
C GLN A 139 -1.50 22.68 6.20
N GLY A 140 -0.51 22.54 7.11
CA GLY A 140 0.83 23.00 6.86
C GLY A 140 1.40 22.52 5.52
N VAL A 141 2.47 23.11 5.08
CA VAL A 141 3.16 22.77 3.81
C VAL A 141 3.53 21.28 3.71
N LEU A 142 3.61 20.57 4.84
CA LEU A 142 4.07 19.18 4.94
C LEU A 142 3.27 18.19 4.08
N PRO A 143 1.92 18.17 4.07
CA PRO A 143 1.17 17.27 3.18
C PRO A 143 1.44 17.53 1.71
N MET A 144 1.57 18.80 1.30
CA MET A 144 1.88 19.15 -0.08
C MET A 144 3.27 18.66 -0.50
N VAL A 145 4.26 18.77 0.38
CA VAL A 145 5.62 18.26 0.15
C VAL A 145 5.61 16.74 0.06
N ALA A 146 4.86 16.06 0.93
CA ALA A 146 4.74 14.60 0.91
C ALA A 146 4.11 14.11 -0.42
N ILE A 147 3.00 14.72 -0.83
CA ILE A 147 2.35 14.39 -2.11
C ILE A 147 3.30 14.67 -3.29
N GLY A 148 3.92 15.85 -3.30
CA GLY A 148 4.90 16.22 -4.34
C GLY A 148 6.07 15.24 -4.39
N GLY A 149 6.58 14.80 -3.24
CA GLY A 149 7.62 13.78 -3.14
C GLY A 149 7.21 12.43 -3.72
N LEU A 150 5.99 11.96 -3.42
CA LEU A 150 5.46 10.72 -3.99
C LEU A 150 5.27 10.81 -5.51
N LEU A 151 4.76 11.93 -6.00
CA LEU A 151 4.64 12.17 -7.45
C LEU A 151 6.01 12.23 -8.12
N ALA A 152 6.99 12.87 -7.49
CA ALA A 152 8.38 12.89 -7.97
C ALA A 152 8.99 11.47 -8.01
N LEU A 153 8.69 10.61 -7.02
CA LEU A 153 9.09 9.20 -7.03
C LEU A 153 8.46 8.42 -8.19
N LEU A 154 7.21 8.70 -8.57
CA LEU A 154 6.58 8.09 -9.75
C LEU A 154 7.27 8.52 -11.05
N VAL A 155 7.66 9.78 -11.15
CA VAL A 155 8.46 10.28 -12.29
C VAL A 155 9.85 9.63 -12.28
N ALA A 156 10.51 9.57 -11.14
CA ALA A 156 11.81 8.91 -10.99
C ALA A 156 11.74 7.42 -11.37
N LEU A 157 10.68 6.71 -10.96
CA LEU A 157 10.43 5.32 -11.34
C LEU A 157 10.27 5.17 -12.86
N THR A 158 9.67 6.16 -13.52
CA THR A 158 9.55 6.18 -14.97
C THR A 158 10.91 6.34 -15.65
N VAL A 159 11.69 7.32 -15.21
CA VAL A 159 13.03 7.59 -15.76
C VAL A 159 13.98 6.43 -15.49
N ALA A 160 13.92 5.85 -14.31
CA ALA A 160 14.74 4.72 -13.88
C ALA A 160 14.14 3.35 -14.27
N ALA A 161 13.14 3.29 -15.16
CA ALA A 161 12.45 2.03 -15.51
C ALA A 161 13.43 0.96 -16.03
N GLY A 162 14.42 1.33 -16.83
CA GLY A 162 15.43 0.40 -17.35
C GLY A 162 16.30 -0.25 -16.26
N PRO A 163 16.98 0.51 -15.42
CA PRO A 163 17.71 -0.05 -14.27
C PRO A 163 16.81 -0.84 -13.32
N MET A 164 15.61 -0.33 -13.01
CA MET A 164 14.67 -0.98 -12.11
C MET A 164 14.24 -2.35 -12.64
N THR A 165 13.85 -2.45 -13.90
CA THR A 165 13.45 -3.73 -14.51
C THR A 165 14.59 -4.74 -14.55
N ARG A 166 15.85 -4.33 -14.71
CA ARG A 166 17.00 -5.24 -14.62
C ARG A 166 17.10 -5.87 -13.22
N VAL A 167 16.97 -5.06 -12.16
CA VAL A 167 17.01 -5.54 -10.78
C VAL A 167 15.84 -6.50 -10.52
N LEU A 168 14.64 -6.11 -10.93
CA LEU A 168 13.43 -6.93 -10.75
C LEU A 168 13.49 -8.25 -11.54
N ASN A 169 14.07 -8.24 -12.74
CA ASN A 169 14.31 -9.45 -13.52
C ASN A 169 15.30 -10.39 -12.82
N ALA A 170 16.38 -9.85 -12.23
CA ALA A 170 17.32 -10.64 -11.46
C ALA A 170 16.66 -11.25 -10.21
N THR A 171 15.83 -10.47 -9.50
CA THR A 171 15.04 -10.95 -8.35
C THR A 171 14.05 -12.04 -8.76
N ALA A 172 13.31 -11.83 -9.85
CA ALA A 172 12.38 -12.82 -10.37
C ALA A 172 13.11 -14.12 -10.78
N ALA A 173 14.28 -14.01 -11.44
CA ALA A 173 15.06 -15.18 -11.82
C ALA A 173 15.52 -16.00 -10.60
N GLN A 174 15.85 -15.36 -9.48
CA GLN A 174 16.19 -16.07 -8.23
C GLN A 174 15.02 -16.86 -7.67
N LEU A 175 13.79 -16.34 -7.74
CA LEU A 175 12.59 -17.04 -7.30
C LEU A 175 12.30 -18.32 -8.12
N PHE A 176 12.67 -18.33 -9.39
CA PHE A 176 12.47 -19.49 -10.28
C PHE A 176 13.67 -20.46 -10.33
N ASN A 177 14.75 -20.15 -9.59
CA ASN A 177 15.92 -21.01 -9.51
C ASN A 177 16.24 -21.38 -8.05
N PRO A 178 15.43 -22.26 -7.44
CA PRO A 178 15.57 -22.64 -6.04
C PRO A 178 16.81 -23.51 -5.77
N GLU A 179 17.47 -24.07 -6.81
CA GLU A 179 18.60 -24.99 -6.66
C GLU A 179 19.74 -24.39 -5.83
N ARG A 180 20.02 -23.11 -6.03
CA ARG A 180 21.06 -22.41 -5.26
C ARG A 180 20.70 -22.32 -3.76
N TYR A 181 19.43 -22.08 -3.44
CA TYR A 181 18.94 -22.06 -2.06
C TYR A 181 18.98 -23.47 -1.47
N LEU A 182 18.47 -24.46 -2.20
CA LEU A 182 18.49 -25.86 -1.78
C LEU A 182 19.91 -26.38 -1.55
N ALA A 183 20.84 -26.04 -2.43
CA ALA A 183 22.25 -26.40 -2.26
C ALA A 183 22.81 -25.83 -0.94
N VAL A 184 22.57 -24.56 -0.64
CA VAL A 184 23.06 -23.93 0.58
C VAL A 184 22.40 -24.55 1.81
N VAL A 185 21.09 -24.74 1.81
CA VAL A 185 20.34 -25.27 2.97
C VAL A 185 20.65 -26.75 3.22
N LEU A 186 20.76 -27.57 2.17
CA LEU A 186 20.99 -29.00 2.31
C LEU A 186 22.47 -29.37 2.52
N THR A 187 23.41 -28.51 2.09
CA THR A 187 24.85 -28.79 2.23
C THR A 187 25.51 -28.05 3.38
N THR A 188 24.84 -27.07 3.98
CA THR A 188 25.37 -26.38 5.17
C THR A 188 25.23 -27.34 6.36
N PRO A 189 26.35 -27.73 7.03
CA PRO A 189 26.29 -28.53 8.23
C PRO A 189 25.40 -27.83 9.27
N GLY A 190 24.43 -28.55 9.83
CA GLY A 190 23.61 -28.04 10.92
C GLY A 190 24.52 -27.60 12.08
N LYS A 191 24.30 -26.41 12.60
CA LYS A 191 24.92 -26.00 13.85
C LYS A 191 24.34 -26.91 14.95
N GLU A 192 25.19 -27.79 15.53
CA GLU A 192 24.79 -28.53 16.74
C GLU A 192 24.40 -27.50 17.81
N ILE A 193 23.14 -27.53 18.19
CA ILE A 193 22.68 -26.78 19.35
C ILE A 193 23.19 -27.63 20.52
N THR A 194 24.34 -27.23 21.09
CA THR A 194 24.76 -27.75 22.40
C THR A 194 23.73 -27.28 23.38
N ASP A 195 22.91 -28.25 23.86
CA ASP A 195 22.00 -28.04 24.99
C ASP A 195 22.83 -27.68 26.21
N HIS A 196 22.87 -26.40 26.55
CA HIS A 196 23.42 -25.89 27.82
C HIS A 196 22.44 -26.13 29.01
N HIS A 197 21.72 -27.23 29.00
CA HIS A 197 20.86 -27.64 30.10
C HIS A 197 21.32 -28.97 30.75
N ALA A 198 22.61 -29.12 31.01
CA ALA A 198 23.07 -30.21 31.83
C ALA A 198 24.35 -29.81 32.56
N GLU A 199 24.22 -28.97 33.56
CA GLU A 199 25.17 -28.82 34.68
C GLU A 199 24.59 -27.80 35.68
N ASP A 200 23.49 -28.16 36.35
CA ASP A 200 23.24 -27.75 37.73
C ASP A 200 23.35 -29.01 38.56
N ASP A 201 24.59 -29.28 38.92
CA ASP A 201 25.02 -30.19 39.95
C ASP A 201 24.42 -29.76 41.31
N HIS A 202 23.41 -30.46 41.75
CA HIS A 202 22.97 -30.40 43.16
C HIS A 202 23.80 -31.34 43.98
N GLY A 203 24.91 -30.77 44.52
CA GLY A 203 25.68 -31.37 45.58
C GLY A 203 24.84 -31.66 46.81
N ASP A 204 25.00 -32.88 47.25
CA ASP A 204 24.49 -33.50 48.47
C ASP A 204 24.71 -32.64 49.73
N ALA A 205 23.66 -32.49 50.53
CA ALA A 205 23.80 -32.28 51.96
C ALA A 205 22.77 -33.15 52.71
N GLU A 206 23.28 -34.20 53.26
CA GLU A 206 22.61 -35.07 54.26
C GLU A 206 22.15 -34.26 55.47
N GLY A 207 21.03 -34.66 56.07
CA GLY A 207 20.62 -34.19 57.39
C GLY A 207 19.22 -34.50 57.84
N SER A 208 18.99 -35.73 58.23
CA SER A 208 18.35 -36.17 59.48
C SER A 208 16.95 -35.69 59.86
N ALA A 209 16.09 -36.69 60.00
CA ALA A 209 15.15 -36.94 61.10
C ALA A 209 13.82 -36.19 61.22
N ASP A 210 12.83 -36.90 61.11
CA ASP A 210 11.87 -37.43 62.16
C ASP A 210 10.47 -36.76 62.15
N ALA A 211 9.54 -37.72 62.21
CA ALA A 211 8.25 -37.72 62.90
C ALA A 211 7.00 -37.03 62.26
N THR A 212 6.14 -37.95 61.87
CA THR A 212 4.78 -38.22 62.37
C THR A 212 3.62 -37.31 61.95
N GLU A 213 2.65 -38.08 61.43
CA GLU A 213 1.17 -37.99 61.67
C GLU A 213 0.43 -36.80 61.03
N ASP A 214 -0.66 -36.94 60.51
CA ASP A 214 -1.84 -37.85 60.43
C ASP A 214 -3.02 -36.94 59.90
N HIS A 215 -3.96 -37.63 59.27
CA HIS A 215 -5.36 -37.15 58.98
C HIS A 215 -5.58 -35.97 58.04
N GLY A 216 -6.48 -36.04 57.17
CA GLY A 216 -7.71 -36.74 56.94
C GLY A 216 -8.42 -36.18 55.76
N ALA A 217 -9.04 -37.04 55.13
CA ALA A 217 -10.16 -37.15 54.27
C ALA A 217 -11.13 -35.98 54.04
N GLU A 218 -11.82 -36.16 52.94
CA GLU A 218 -13.18 -35.69 52.59
C GLU A 218 -13.23 -34.31 51.89
N ASP A 219 -13.94 -34.15 50.92
CA ASP A 219 -14.95 -34.82 50.09
C ASP A 219 -15.63 -33.74 49.25
N ALA A 220 -16.04 -34.16 48.11
CA ALA A 220 -17.27 -33.75 47.45
C ALA A 220 -17.42 -32.41 46.68
N ALA A 221 -17.68 -32.66 45.43
CA ALA A 221 -18.84 -32.13 44.68
C ALA A 221 -18.75 -30.79 43.91
N ALA A 222 -18.78 -30.96 42.62
CA ALA A 222 -19.47 -30.08 41.70
C ALA A 222 -20.99 -30.01 42.02
N PRO A 223 -21.79 -29.07 41.56
CA PRO A 223 -22.16 -29.03 40.16
C PRO A 223 -22.48 -27.62 39.54
N GLU A 224 -22.43 -27.58 38.21
CA GLU A 224 -23.43 -27.10 37.25
C GLU A 224 -24.29 -25.84 37.58
N LYS A 225 -24.31 -24.90 36.67
CA LYS A 225 -25.38 -24.43 35.75
C LYS A 225 -25.39 -22.91 35.46
N ASP A 226 -25.48 -22.71 34.16
CA ASP A 226 -26.35 -21.78 33.45
C ASP A 226 -26.45 -20.29 33.89
N HIS A 227 -25.96 -19.41 33.06
CA HIS A 227 -26.78 -18.54 32.17
C HIS A 227 -25.88 -17.86 31.13
#